data_14967563cdfd84bd190204f405f50c92
#
_entry.id   14967563cdfd84bd190204f405f50c92
#
_cell.length_a   1.000
_cell.length_b   1.000
_cell.length_c   1.000
_cell.angle_alpha   90.00
_cell.angle_beta   90.00
_cell.angle_gamma   90.00
#
_symmetry.space_group_name_H-M   'P 1'
#
loop_
_entity.id
_entity.type
_entity.pdbx_description
1 polymer ?
#
loop_
_entity_poly.entity_id
_entity_poly.type
_entity_poly.pdbx_seq_one_letter_code
_entity_poly.pdbx_strand_id
1 'polypeptide(L)'
;NFRTGEIEKMGKIVFVKGAKQEDAPAIIAGDIGVVTKMAGVKTGDTLCDPKNILKLAGVDFPKPCLSMAVKVSKKGEEEKVAAGLTRLMEEDPTITFALNKETREQVLSGLGEQHLDVIVSKLKNKFGVDVTLELPKVAYRETIRKPVEAQGKHKKQSGGHGQFGDVWIKFEPCDSDDLVFETAVVGGAVPKNYFPAVEKGLRDCVAKGFAAGYPMVGLKATLYDGSYHPVDSSEMAFKTAASLAYKNAMPKAGV
;
A
#
# COMPACT_ATOMS: atom_id res chain seq x y z
N ASN A 1 -21.58 19.34 -13.24
CA ASN A 1 -21.24 17.92 -13.02
C ASN A 1 -21.94 17.45 -11.73
N PHE A 2 -22.81 16.45 -11.84
CA PHE A 2 -23.56 15.92 -10.69
C PHE A 2 -22.64 15.34 -9.60
N ARG A 3 -21.56 14.62 -9.97
CA ARG A 3 -20.66 13.94 -9.02
C ARG A 3 -19.86 14.93 -8.16
N THR A 4 -19.35 16.00 -8.76
CA THR A 4 -18.50 16.97 -8.06
C THR A 4 -19.25 18.17 -7.51
N GLY A 5 -20.47 18.44 -7.99
CA GLY A 5 -21.21 19.66 -7.71
C GLY A 5 -20.64 20.91 -8.41
N GLU A 6 -19.58 20.76 -9.19
CA GLU A 6 -18.91 21.88 -9.84
C GLU A 6 -19.58 22.26 -11.16
N ILE A 7 -19.49 23.55 -11.49
CA ILE A 7 -19.96 24.08 -12.77
C ILE A 7 -18.84 23.95 -13.78
N GLU A 8 -19.04 23.11 -14.78
CA GLU A 8 -18.10 22.92 -15.88
C GLU A 8 -18.41 23.90 -17.02
N LYS A 9 -17.38 24.60 -17.48
CA LYS A 9 -17.52 25.48 -18.64
C LYS A 9 -17.38 24.66 -19.92
N MET A 10 -18.49 24.50 -20.64
CA MET A 10 -18.46 23.81 -21.92
C MET A 10 -17.74 24.62 -22.98
N GLY A 11 -16.78 23.98 -23.65
CA GLY A 11 -16.08 24.55 -24.79
C GLY A 11 -16.88 24.35 -26.10
N LYS A 12 -16.15 24.26 -27.20
CA LYS A 12 -16.70 23.98 -28.52
C LYS A 12 -17.30 22.58 -28.57
N ILE A 13 -18.49 22.45 -29.15
CA ILE A 13 -19.17 21.20 -29.39
C ILE A 13 -18.87 20.76 -30.82
N VAL A 14 -18.51 19.50 -31.03
CA VAL A 14 -18.24 18.95 -32.35
C VAL A 14 -18.85 17.55 -32.50
N PHE A 15 -19.25 17.20 -33.72
CA PHE A 15 -19.52 15.84 -34.14
C PHE A 15 -18.28 15.25 -34.77
N VAL A 16 -18.00 13.98 -34.48
CA VAL A 16 -16.86 13.25 -35.04
C VAL A 16 -17.35 12.21 -36.05
N LYS A 17 -16.85 12.31 -37.26
CA LYS A 17 -17.11 11.35 -38.37
C LYS A 17 -15.75 10.78 -38.83
N GLY A 18 -15.35 9.66 -38.29
CA GLY A 18 -14.00 9.14 -38.49
C GLY A 18 -12.94 10.12 -38.00
N ALA A 19 -12.05 10.59 -38.85
CA ALA A 19 -11.02 11.59 -38.49
C ALA A 19 -11.48 13.05 -38.61
N LYS A 20 -12.66 13.31 -39.15
CA LYS A 20 -13.19 14.68 -39.37
C LYS A 20 -13.99 15.12 -38.16
N GLN A 21 -13.78 16.38 -37.78
CA GLN A 21 -14.55 17.06 -36.73
C GLN A 21 -15.40 18.15 -37.41
N GLU A 22 -16.70 18.12 -37.18
CA GLU A 22 -17.67 19.09 -37.69
C GLU A 22 -18.24 19.86 -36.52
N ASP A 23 -18.27 21.18 -36.63
CA ASP A 23 -18.83 22.06 -35.59
C ASP A 23 -20.33 21.81 -35.46
N ALA A 24 -20.79 21.70 -34.22
CA ALA A 24 -22.19 21.53 -33.90
C ALA A 24 -22.68 22.67 -33.01
N PRO A 25 -23.86 23.25 -33.27
CA PRO A 25 -24.44 24.29 -32.42
C PRO A 25 -24.96 23.72 -31.10
N ALA A 26 -25.40 22.46 -31.09
CA ALA A 26 -25.93 21.76 -29.92
C ALA A 26 -25.87 20.25 -30.15
N ILE A 27 -25.91 19.47 -29.05
CA ILE A 27 -26.15 18.04 -29.02
C ILE A 27 -27.62 17.87 -28.57
N ILE A 28 -28.45 17.26 -29.40
CA ILE A 28 -29.85 17.01 -29.09
C ILE A 28 -30.04 15.69 -28.34
N ALA A 29 -31.20 15.50 -27.73
CA ALA A 29 -31.53 14.28 -27.02
C ALA A 29 -31.42 13.03 -27.96
N GLY A 30 -30.71 12.00 -27.49
CA GLY A 30 -30.44 10.79 -28.25
C GLY A 30 -29.19 10.85 -29.15
N ASP A 31 -28.51 12.00 -29.19
CA ASP A 31 -27.33 12.19 -30.03
C ASP A 31 -26.02 12.07 -29.22
N ILE A 32 -24.89 11.86 -29.92
CA ILE A 32 -23.56 11.73 -29.35
C ILE A 32 -22.67 12.83 -29.92
N GLY A 33 -22.12 13.67 -29.05
CA GLY A 33 -21.19 14.74 -29.43
C GLY A 33 -19.96 14.74 -28.56
N VAL A 34 -18.98 15.55 -28.96
CA VAL A 34 -17.69 15.70 -28.27
C VAL A 34 -17.54 17.11 -27.76
N VAL A 35 -17.17 17.22 -26.50
CA VAL A 35 -16.76 18.49 -25.85
C VAL A 35 -15.36 18.32 -25.33
N THR A 36 -14.50 19.31 -25.57
CA THR A 36 -13.10 19.29 -25.14
C THR A 36 -12.83 20.20 -23.94
N LYS A 37 -11.70 19.96 -23.25
CA LYS A 37 -11.20 20.78 -22.12
C LYS A 37 -12.09 20.75 -20.87
N MET A 38 -12.67 19.59 -20.55
CA MET A 38 -13.41 19.37 -19.32
C MET A 38 -12.56 18.53 -18.35
N ALA A 39 -11.76 19.17 -17.52
CA ALA A 39 -10.78 18.51 -16.66
C ALA A 39 -11.42 17.72 -15.47
N GLY A 40 -12.58 18.19 -15.00
CA GLY A 40 -13.28 17.58 -13.84
C GLY A 40 -14.24 16.45 -14.19
N VAL A 41 -14.44 16.15 -15.48
CA VAL A 41 -15.42 15.17 -15.95
C VAL A 41 -14.76 13.81 -16.18
N LYS A 42 -15.38 12.76 -15.66
CA LYS A 42 -14.95 11.37 -15.82
C LYS A 42 -16.00 10.53 -16.54
N THR A 43 -15.60 9.40 -17.07
CA THR A 43 -16.51 8.40 -17.67
C THR A 43 -17.58 8.01 -16.66
N GLY A 44 -18.86 8.08 -17.09
CA GLY A 44 -20.02 7.81 -16.23
C GLY A 44 -20.58 9.02 -15.48
N ASP A 45 -19.94 10.20 -15.57
CA ASP A 45 -20.49 11.42 -14.94
C ASP A 45 -21.74 11.93 -15.68
N THR A 46 -22.69 12.45 -14.92
CA THR A 46 -23.85 13.16 -15.46
C THR A 46 -23.60 14.67 -15.44
N LEU A 47 -23.74 15.30 -16.58
CA LEU A 47 -23.78 16.76 -16.72
C LEU A 47 -25.23 17.22 -16.79
N CYS A 48 -25.59 18.19 -16.00
CA CYS A 48 -26.96 18.72 -15.92
C CYS A 48 -26.98 20.24 -15.84
N ASP A 49 -28.15 20.82 -16.12
CA ASP A 49 -28.37 22.25 -15.91
C ASP A 49 -28.33 22.57 -14.41
N PRO A 50 -27.62 23.63 -13.97
CA PRO A 50 -27.64 24.06 -12.57
C PRO A 50 -29.00 24.30 -11.97
N LYS A 51 -29.99 24.65 -12.80
CA LYS A 51 -31.37 24.87 -12.40
C LYS A 51 -32.22 23.59 -12.37
N ASN A 52 -31.76 22.52 -13.02
CA ASN A 52 -32.46 21.25 -13.09
C ASN A 52 -31.45 20.11 -12.84
N ILE A 53 -31.15 19.86 -11.59
CA ILE A 53 -30.17 18.87 -11.17
C ILE A 53 -30.76 17.48 -11.31
N LEU A 54 -30.19 16.68 -12.21
CA LEU A 54 -30.60 15.33 -12.54
C LEU A 54 -29.38 14.39 -12.53
N LYS A 55 -29.57 13.21 -11.98
CA LYS A 55 -28.61 12.10 -12.10
C LYS A 55 -29.19 11.01 -12.99
N LEU A 56 -28.49 10.65 -14.05
CA LEU A 56 -28.79 9.47 -14.84
C LEU A 56 -28.19 8.22 -14.19
N ALA A 57 -28.81 7.06 -14.43
CA ALA A 57 -28.22 5.78 -14.01
C ALA A 57 -26.86 5.59 -14.68
N GLY A 58 -25.84 5.30 -13.87
CA GLY A 58 -24.50 5.00 -14.36
C GLY A 58 -24.42 3.60 -14.95
N VAL A 59 -23.29 3.32 -15.59
CA VAL A 59 -22.95 1.96 -16.04
C VAL A 59 -22.12 1.29 -14.97
N ASP A 60 -22.50 0.08 -14.56
CA ASP A 60 -21.71 -0.74 -13.65
C ASP A 60 -20.62 -1.43 -14.43
N PHE A 61 -19.39 -0.96 -14.31
CA PHE A 61 -18.24 -1.55 -14.95
C PHE A 61 -17.75 -2.78 -14.18
N PRO A 62 -17.37 -3.86 -14.91
CA PRO A 62 -16.78 -5.04 -14.26
C PRO A 62 -15.46 -4.69 -13.57
N LYS A 63 -15.20 -5.35 -12.45
CA LYS A 63 -13.94 -5.16 -11.72
C LYS A 63 -12.80 -5.93 -12.40
N PRO A 64 -11.57 -5.41 -12.34
CA PRO A 64 -10.39 -6.13 -12.82
C PRO A 64 -10.23 -7.48 -12.12
N CYS A 65 -9.89 -8.53 -12.88
CA CYS A 65 -9.70 -9.89 -12.36
C CYS A 65 -8.28 -10.44 -12.60
N LEU A 66 -7.47 -9.79 -13.44
CA LEU A 66 -6.07 -10.15 -13.70
C LEU A 66 -5.15 -8.99 -13.39
N SER A 67 -4.09 -9.27 -12.63
CA SER A 67 -3.07 -8.28 -12.25
C SER A 67 -1.70 -8.72 -12.74
N MET A 68 -0.95 -7.81 -13.36
CA MET A 68 0.39 -8.05 -13.86
C MET A 68 1.33 -6.92 -13.43
N ALA A 69 2.57 -7.26 -13.11
CA ALA A 69 3.61 -6.28 -12.81
C ALA A 69 4.11 -5.65 -14.11
N VAL A 70 4.22 -4.33 -14.13
CA VAL A 70 4.69 -3.56 -15.28
C VAL A 70 6.19 -3.32 -15.16
N LYS A 71 6.95 -3.81 -16.13
CA LYS A 71 8.36 -3.50 -16.26
C LYS A 71 8.60 -2.59 -17.45
N VAL A 72 9.30 -1.51 -17.20
CA VAL A 72 9.68 -0.53 -18.23
C VAL A 72 10.86 -1.07 -19.02
N SER A 73 10.78 -1.05 -20.35
CA SER A 73 11.84 -1.56 -21.23
C SER A 73 13.09 -0.67 -21.20
N LYS A 74 12.93 0.64 -20.95
CA LYS A 74 14.03 1.60 -20.89
C LYS A 74 14.02 2.31 -19.55
N LYS A 75 15.13 2.24 -18.84
CA LYS A 75 15.33 2.93 -17.56
C LYS A 75 15.14 4.45 -17.72
N GLY A 76 14.36 5.07 -16.83
CA GLY A 76 14.05 6.49 -16.84
C GLY A 76 12.72 6.86 -17.56
N GLU A 77 11.98 5.88 -18.09
CA GLU A 77 10.65 6.10 -18.66
C GLU A 77 9.50 5.80 -17.68
N GLU A 78 9.79 5.52 -16.42
CA GLU A 78 8.81 5.13 -15.38
C GLU A 78 7.72 6.19 -15.21
N GLU A 79 8.08 7.46 -15.19
CA GLU A 79 7.12 8.57 -15.06
C GLU A 79 6.22 8.69 -16.29
N LYS A 80 6.78 8.47 -17.49
CA LYS A 80 6.04 8.48 -18.74
C LYS A 80 5.01 7.34 -18.81
N VAL A 81 5.41 6.14 -18.35
CA VAL A 81 4.52 4.99 -18.24
C VAL A 81 3.39 5.29 -17.27
N ALA A 82 3.71 5.80 -16.08
CA ALA A 82 2.70 6.16 -15.08
C ALA A 82 1.70 7.21 -15.61
N ALA A 83 2.20 8.27 -16.25
CA ALA A 83 1.35 9.29 -16.85
C ALA A 83 0.47 8.74 -17.99
N GLY A 84 1.03 7.86 -18.83
CA GLY A 84 0.30 7.21 -19.92
C GLY A 84 -0.80 6.29 -19.39
N LEU A 85 -0.50 5.45 -18.40
CA LEU A 85 -1.47 4.55 -17.78
C LEU A 85 -2.57 5.31 -17.03
N THR A 86 -2.22 6.42 -16.34
CA THR A 86 -3.21 7.28 -15.69
C THR A 86 -4.23 7.83 -16.70
N ARG A 87 -3.78 8.27 -17.88
CA ARG A 87 -4.68 8.72 -18.94
C ARG A 87 -5.53 7.59 -19.52
N LEU A 88 -4.96 6.38 -19.66
CA LEU A 88 -5.73 5.22 -20.12
C LEU A 88 -6.80 4.79 -19.12
N MET A 89 -6.55 4.96 -17.79
CA MET A 89 -7.57 4.74 -16.76
C MET A 89 -8.73 5.76 -16.84
N GLU A 90 -8.49 6.97 -17.33
CA GLU A 90 -9.55 7.94 -17.58
C GLU A 90 -10.46 7.52 -18.76
N GLU A 91 -9.88 6.85 -19.77
CA GLU A 91 -10.61 6.31 -20.92
C GLU A 91 -11.34 5.00 -20.58
N ASP A 92 -10.77 4.17 -19.70
CA ASP A 92 -11.25 2.82 -19.38
C ASP A 92 -11.31 2.60 -17.86
N PRO A 93 -12.51 2.69 -17.27
CA PRO A 93 -12.69 2.46 -15.82
C PRO A 93 -12.47 1.00 -15.38
N THR A 94 -12.31 0.06 -16.30
CA THR A 94 -12.10 -1.37 -16.00
C THR A 94 -10.63 -1.74 -15.79
N ILE A 95 -9.71 -0.77 -15.87
CA ILE A 95 -8.31 -0.96 -15.55
C ILE A 95 -7.94 -0.20 -14.27
N THR A 96 -6.99 -0.73 -13.52
CA THR A 96 -6.36 -0.04 -12.39
C THR A 96 -4.85 -0.15 -12.49
N PHE A 97 -4.16 0.92 -12.10
CA PHE A 97 -2.71 0.95 -12.03
C PHE A 97 -2.29 1.52 -10.68
N ALA A 98 -1.52 0.76 -9.92
CA ALA A 98 -1.10 1.15 -8.58
C ALA A 98 0.28 0.60 -8.24
N LEU A 99 1.00 1.31 -7.36
CA LEU A 99 2.23 0.81 -6.75
C LEU A 99 1.89 -0.11 -5.58
N ASN A 100 2.31 -1.37 -5.66
CA ASN A 100 2.31 -2.26 -4.51
C ASN A 100 3.45 -1.83 -3.56
N LYS A 101 3.09 -1.27 -2.40
CA LYS A 101 4.06 -0.72 -1.44
C LYS A 101 4.98 -1.78 -0.82
N GLU A 102 4.56 -3.03 -0.79
CA GLU A 102 5.31 -4.13 -0.19
C GLU A 102 6.33 -4.72 -1.15
N THR A 103 5.88 -5.09 -2.35
CA THR A 103 6.76 -5.64 -3.39
C THR A 103 7.49 -4.57 -4.17
N ARG A 104 7.08 -3.29 -4.03
CA ARG A 104 7.58 -2.11 -4.76
C ARG A 104 7.43 -2.25 -6.28
N GLU A 105 6.45 -3.03 -6.70
CA GLU A 105 6.13 -3.22 -8.11
C GLU A 105 4.96 -2.33 -8.52
N GLN A 106 5.03 -1.81 -9.73
CA GLN A 106 3.89 -1.17 -10.38
C GLN A 106 3.02 -2.25 -10.97
N VAL A 107 1.77 -2.31 -10.55
CA VAL A 107 0.82 -3.35 -10.95
C VAL A 107 -0.31 -2.75 -11.78
N LEU A 108 -0.49 -3.30 -12.98
CA LEU A 108 -1.61 -3.03 -13.87
C LEU A 108 -2.61 -4.18 -13.78
N SER A 109 -3.88 -3.84 -13.50
CA SER A 109 -4.95 -4.83 -13.42
C SER A 109 -6.03 -4.54 -14.47
N GLY A 110 -6.59 -5.58 -15.04
CA GLY A 110 -7.62 -5.49 -16.07
C GLY A 110 -8.51 -6.74 -16.10
N LEU A 111 -9.38 -6.82 -17.09
CA LEU A 111 -10.38 -7.90 -17.23
C LEU A 111 -9.79 -9.23 -17.67
N GLY A 112 -8.59 -9.23 -18.23
CA GLY A 112 -7.93 -10.44 -18.73
C GLY A 112 -6.70 -10.12 -19.55
N GLU A 113 -6.04 -11.17 -20.02
CA GLU A 113 -4.74 -11.10 -20.71
C GLU A 113 -4.82 -10.24 -21.98
N GLN A 114 -5.78 -10.52 -22.87
CA GLN A 114 -5.99 -9.74 -24.10
C GLN A 114 -6.29 -8.26 -23.82
N HIS A 115 -7.02 -7.97 -22.74
CA HIS A 115 -7.29 -6.59 -22.34
C HIS A 115 -5.99 -5.86 -21.95
N LEU A 116 -5.15 -6.49 -21.17
CA LEU A 116 -3.85 -5.92 -20.76
C LEU A 116 -2.93 -5.72 -21.98
N ASP A 117 -2.91 -6.65 -22.94
CA ASP A 117 -2.16 -6.53 -24.19
C ASP A 117 -2.62 -5.33 -25.02
N VAL A 118 -3.93 -5.08 -25.09
CA VAL A 118 -4.48 -3.89 -25.77
C VAL A 118 -4.03 -2.62 -25.05
N ILE A 119 -4.01 -2.61 -23.72
CA ILE A 119 -3.53 -1.44 -22.94
C ILE A 119 -2.05 -1.18 -23.19
N VAL A 120 -1.21 -2.22 -23.20
CA VAL A 120 0.22 -2.11 -23.54
C VAL A 120 0.40 -1.59 -24.98
N SER A 121 -0.37 -2.08 -25.92
CA SER A 121 -0.34 -1.61 -27.32
C SER A 121 -0.77 -0.15 -27.45
N LYS A 122 -1.82 0.28 -26.73
CA LYS A 122 -2.23 1.69 -26.65
C LYS A 122 -1.14 2.57 -26.03
N LEU A 123 -0.49 2.08 -24.95
CA LEU A 123 0.60 2.79 -24.29
C LEU A 123 1.76 3.04 -25.27
N LYS A 124 2.15 2.03 -26.01
CA LYS A 124 3.19 2.13 -27.05
C LYS A 124 2.79 3.09 -28.18
N ASN A 125 1.59 2.94 -28.73
CA ASN A 125 1.16 3.68 -29.92
C ASN A 125 0.82 5.15 -29.60
N LYS A 126 0.20 5.44 -28.45
CA LYS A 126 -0.20 6.81 -28.06
C LYS A 126 0.89 7.58 -27.34
N PHE A 127 1.69 6.91 -26.51
CA PHE A 127 2.66 7.56 -25.61
C PHE A 127 4.11 7.25 -25.96
N GLY A 128 4.37 6.32 -26.87
CA GLY A 128 5.72 5.99 -27.34
C GLY A 128 6.57 5.30 -26.27
N VAL A 129 5.95 4.62 -25.32
CA VAL A 129 6.63 3.85 -24.25
C VAL A 129 6.36 2.36 -24.39
N ASP A 130 7.39 1.56 -24.20
CA ASP A 130 7.34 0.11 -24.30
C ASP A 130 7.50 -0.51 -22.92
N VAL A 131 6.59 -1.43 -22.59
CA VAL A 131 6.57 -2.13 -21.31
C VAL A 131 6.37 -3.62 -21.51
N THR A 132 6.86 -4.43 -20.57
CA THR A 132 6.57 -5.86 -20.49
C THR A 132 5.73 -6.15 -19.26
N LEU A 133 4.83 -7.11 -19.35
CA LEU A 133 4.02 -7.57 -18.24
C LEU A 133 4.58 -8.88 -17.69
N GLU A 134 4.77 -8.97 -16.39
CA GLU A 134 5.24 -10.15 -15.70
C GLU A 134 4.30 -10.50 -14.53
N LEU A 135 4.39 -11.73 -14.04
CA LEU A 135 3.65 -12.12 -12.84
C LEU A 135 4.10 -11.27 -11.64
N PRO A 136 3.19 -10.63 -10.92
CA PRO A 136 3.56 -9.84 -9.76
C PRO A 136 4.10 -10.74 -8.64
N LYS A 137 5.03 -10.22 -7.85
CA LYS A 137 5.52 -10.91 -6.66
C LYS A 137 4.41 -11.05 -5.64
N VAL A 138 4.34 -12.22 -5.03
CA VAL A 138 3.41 -12.47 -3.92
C VAL A 138 3.95 -11.82 -2.65
N ALA A 139 3.14 -11.00 -2.01
CA ALA A 139 3.44 -10.41 -0.71
C ALA A 139 3.23 -11.45 0.40
N TYR A 140 4.26 -12.23 0.69
CA TYR A 140 4.23 -13.20 1.77
C TYR A 140 4.24 -12.52 3.14
N ARG A 141 3.67 -13.22 4.13
CA ARG A 141 3.67 -12.85 5.54
C ARG A 141 4.21 -14.01 6.36
N GLU A 142 4.94 -13.67 7.42
CA GLU A 142 5.31 -14.62 8.45
C GLU A 142 4.29 -14.59 9.60
N THR A 143 4.08 -15.70 10.26
CA THR A 143 3.26 -15.78 11.47
C THR A 143 3.80 -16.87 12.39
N ILE A 144 3.43 -16.82 13.67
CA ILE A 144 3.80 -17.85 14.65
C ILE A 144 2.65 -18.81 14.88
N ARG A 145 2.99 -20.08 15.22
CA ARG A 145 1.99 -21.14 15.45
C ARG A 145 1.83 -21.50 16.93
N LYS A 146 2.81 -21.16 17.76
CA LYS A 146 2.84 -21.57 19.17
C LYS A 146 3.18 -20.37 20.06
N PRO A 147 2.57 -20.27 21.26
CA PRO A 147 3.01 -19.31 22.25
C PRO A 147 4.40 -19.66 22.76
N VAL A 148 5.23 -18.66 22.95
CA VAL A 148 6.62 -18.80 23.39
C VAL A 148 6.99 -17.65 24.30
N GLU A 149 7.78 -17.94 25.34
CA GLU A 149 8.40 -16.92 26.20
C GLU A 149 9.90 -16.88 25.96
N ALA A 150 10.45 -15.67 25.94
CA ALA A 150 11.89 -15.50 25.76
C ALA A 150 12.40 -14.26 26.49
N GLN A 151 13.61 -14.40 26.99
CA GLN A 151 14.39 -13.31 27.52
C GLN A 151 15.26 -12.70 26.43
N GLY A 152 15.31 -11.37 26.41
CA GLY A 152 16.28 -10.61 25.67
C GLY A 152 17.12 -9.75 26.59
N LYS A 153 18.38 -10.09 26.74
CA LYS A 153 19.30 -9.36 27.61
C LYS A 153 20.41 -8.73 26.80
N HIS A 154 20.45 -7.41 26.81
CA HIS A 154 21.53 -6.63 26.23
C HIS A 154 22.40 -6.05 27.35
N LYS A 155 23.63 -6.55 27.45
CA LYS A 155 24.65 -6.04 28.37
C LYS A 155 25.95 -5.82 27.60
N LYS A 156 26.38 -4.57 27.49
CA LYS A 156 27.65 -4.21 26.85
C LYS A 156 28.38 -3.21 27.74
N GLN A 157 29.64 -3.51 28.01
CA GLN A 157 30.51 -2.64 28.83
C GLN A 157 31.82 -2.51 28.05
N SER A 158 32.12 -1.33 27.55
CA SER A 158 33.31 -1.04 26.73
C SER A 158 33.97 0.26 27.18
N GLY A 159 34.24 0.39 28.52
CA GLY A 159 34.82 1.59 29.12
C GLY A 159 33.82 2.75 29.26
N GLY A 160 33.73 3.36 30.44
CA GLY A 160 32.77 4.44 30.74
C GLY A 160 31.35 3.92 30.99
N HIS A 161 30.33 4.65 30.53
CA HIS A 161 28.93 4.23 30.69
C HIS A 161 28.65 2.96 29.89
N GLY A 162 28.08 1.94 30.57
CA GLY A 162 27.64 0.68 29.94
C GLY A 162 26.30 0.83 29.25
N GLN A 163 25.88 -0.27 28.60
CA GLN A 163 24.53 -0.41 28.06
C GLN A 163 23.86 -1.61 28.71
N PHE A 164 22.68 -1.41 29.28
CA PHE A 164 21.95 -2.47 29.95
C PHE A 164 20.45 -2.39 29.61
N GLY A 165 19.89 -3.52 29.17
CA GLY A 165 18.45 -3.72 28.97
C GLY A 165 18.15 -5.21 29.08
N ASP A 166 17.12 -5.55 29.86
CA ASP A 166 16.72 -6.92 30.09
C ASP A 166 15.19 -6.99 30.14
N VAL A 167 14.61 -7.81 29.25
CA VAL A 167 13.18 -7.95 29.09
C VAL A 167 12.78 -9.41 28.95
N TRP A 168 11.66 -9.78 29.56
CA TRP A 168 10.98 -11.03 29.34
C TRP A 168 9.68 -10.79 28.62
N ILE A 169 9.51 -11.41 27.48
CA ILE A 169 8.37 -11.18 26.58
C ILE A 169 7.74 -12.53 26.24
N LYS A 170 6.42 -12.58 26.41
CA LYS A 170 5.58 -13.65 25.92
C LYS A 170 5.04 -13.30 24.54
N PHE A 171 5.25 -14.16 23.58
CA PHE A 171 4.75 -14.05 22.21
C PHE A 171 3.64 -15.05 22.00
N GLU A 172 2.49 -14.59 21.51
CA GLU A 172 1.31 -15.42 21.28
C GLU A 172 0.72 -15.13 19.90
N PRO A 173 0.17 -16.16 19.21
CA PRO A 173 -0.57 -15.90 17.98
C PRO A 173 -1.85 -15.12 18.30
N CYS A 174 -2.23 -14.18 17.42
CA CYS A 174 -3.46 -13.42 17.52
C CYS A 174 -4.03 -13.14 16.12
N ASP A 175 -5.29 -12.73 16.06
CA ASP A 175 -5.95 -12.35 14.80
C ASP A 175 -5.85 -10.84 14.58
N SER A 176 -4.65 -10.37 14.19
CA SER A 176 -4.39 -8.96 13.92
C SER A 176 -3.32 -8.83 12.83
N ASP A 177 -3.52 -7.93 11.88
CA ASP A 177 -2.52 -7.63 10.85
C ASP A 177 -1.33 -6.81 11.38
N ASP A 178 -1.46 -6.20 12.56
CA ASP A 178 -0.40 -5.42 13.20
C ASP A 178 0.03 -6.09 14.52
N LEU A 179 1.22 -5.69 15.01
CA LEU A 179 1.71 -6.11 16.32
C LEU A 179 0.79 -5.60 17.44
N VAL A 180 0.26 -6.51 18.24
CA VAL A 180 -0.43 -6.20 19.49
C VAL A 180 0.58 -6.21 20.63
N PHE A 181 0.86 -5.04 21.21
CA PHE A 181 1.79 -4.92 22.34
C PHE A 181 1.05 -4.67 23.64
N GLU A 182 1.31 -5.51 24.63
CA GLU A 182 0.74 -5.38 25.98
C GLU A 182 1.84 -5.38 27.04
N THR A 183 1.52 -4.81 28.21
CA THR A 183 2.43 -4.77 29.35
C THR A 183 1.77 -5.35 30.58
N ALA A 184 2.44 -6.31 31.22
CA ALA A 184 2.02 -6.96 32.46
C ALA A 184 3.14 -6.91 33.52
N VAL A 185 4.03 -5.91 33.47
CA VAL A 185 5.15 -5.79 34.39
C VAL A 185 4.67 -5.45 35.79
N VAL A 186 5.10 -6.22 36.78
CA VAL A 186 4.79 -6.05 38.19
C VAL A 186 6.01 -5.53 38.96
N GLY A 187 5.79 -4.73 40.01
CA GLY A 187 6.86 -4.27 40.91
C GLY A 187 7.88 -3.30 40.30
N GLY A 188 7.62 -2.76 39.07
CA GLY A 188 8.53 -1.79 38.45
C GLY A 188 9.84 -2.38 37.95
N ALA A 189 9.89 -3.68 37.68
CA ALA A 189 11.06 -4.40 37.16
C ALA A 189 11.64 -3.74 35.91
N VAL A 190 10.75 -3.22 35.05
CA VAL A 190 11.10 -2.35 33.93
C VAL A 190 10.36 -1.01 34.12
N PRO A 191 11.07 0.13 34.18
CA PRO A 191 10.44 1.44 34.27
C PRO A 191 9.56 1.75 33.04
N LYS A 192 8.39 2.36 33.30
CA LYS A 192 7.36 2.60 32.22
C LYS A 192 7.87 3.47 31.08
N ASN A 193 8.84 4.34 31.32
CA ASN A 193 9.45 5.16 30.27
C ASN A 193 10.17 4.35 29.17
N TYR A 194 10.55 3.08 29.45
CA TYR A 194 11.18 2.21 28.46
C TYR A 194 10.21 1.34 27.67
N PHE A 195 8.93 1.28 28.05
CA PHE A 195 7.93 0.48 27.30
C PHE A 195 7.82 0.89 25.84
N PRO A 196 7.77 2.19 25.46
CA PRO A 196 7.75 2.58 24.05
C PRO A 196 8.99 2.14 23.28
N ALA A 197 10.16 2.09 23.93
CA ALA A 197 11.39 1.62 23.30
C ALA A 197 11.36 0.11 23.02
N VAL A 198 10.80 -0.67 23.96
CA VAL A 198 10.57 -2.12 23.77
C VAL A 198 9.62 -2.35 22.61
N GLU A 199 8.46 -1.68 22.57
CA GLU A 199 7.48 -1.77 21.50
C GLU A 199 8.10 -1.41 20.15
N LYS A 200 8.82 -0.30 20.06
CA LYS A 200 9.52 0.13 18.84
C LYS A 200 10.53 -0.91 18.36
N GLY A 201 11.26 -1.54 19.29
CA GLY A 201 12.19 -2.63 18.98
C GLY A 201 11.50 -3.84 18.36
N LEU A 202 10.32 -4.22 18.90
CA LEU A 202 9.52 -5.31 18.37
C LEU A 202 8.90 -4.95 17.01
N ARG A 203 8.36 -3.75 16.82
CA ARG A 203 7.82 -3.28 15.54
C ARG A 203 8.86 -3.29 14.43
N ASP A 204 10.10 -2.88 14.73
CA ASP A 204 11.21 -2.95 13.77
C ASP A 204 11.57 -4.40 13.38
N CYS A 205 11.41 -5.35 14.30
CA CYS A 205 11.62 -6.77 14.04
C CYS A 205 10.48 -7.38 13.23
N VAL A 206 9.25 -7.08 13.59
CA VAL A 206 8.02 -7.52 12.89
C VAL A 206 8.03 -7.07 11.43
N ALA A 207 8.41 -5.82 11.17
CA ALA A 207 8.51 -5.28 9.80
C ALA A 207 9.58 -5.98 8.94
N LYS A 208 10.63 -6.52 9.57
CA LYS A 208 11.72 -7.23 8.88
C LYS A 208 11.49 -8.73 8.75
N GLY A 209 10.59 -9.28 9.56
CA GLY A 209 10.41 -10.73 9.68
C GLY A 209 11.57 -11.45 10.36
N PHE A 210 11.48 -12.77 10.36
CA PHE A 210 12.49 -13.63 11.00
C PHE A 210 13.03 -14.72 10.08
N ALA A 211 12.15 -15.50 9.44
CA ALA A 211 12.55 -16.70 8.69
C ALA A 211 13.01 -16.39 7.27
N ALA A 212 12.21 -15.68 6.50
CA ALA A 212 12.46 -15.36 5.10
C ALA A 212 12.55 -13.84 4.82
N GLY A 213 12.35 -13.02 5.86
CA GLY A 213 12.43 -11.56 5.75
C GLY A 213 11.12 -10.91 5.32
N TYR A 214 10.00 -11.62 5.43
CA TYR A 214 8.66 -11.07 5.19
C TYR A 214 8.08 -10.48 6.47
N PRO A 215 7.29 -9.39 6.39
CA PRO A 215 6.65 -8.82 7.56
C PRO A 215 5.82 -9.87 8.32
N MET A 216 5.94 -9.88 9.65
CA MET A 216 5.18 -10.79 10.49
C MET A 216 3.82 -10.19 10.84
N VAL A 217 2.77 -11.01 10.81
CA VAL A 217 1.40 -10.69 11.21
C VAL A 217 0.91 -11.67 12.25
N GLY A 218 -0.20 -11.35 12.92
CA GLY A 218 -0.79 -12.26 13.90
C GLY A 218 0.06 -12.42 15.15
N LEU A 219 0.80 -11.39 15.57
CA LEU A 219 1.70 -11.44 16.72
C LEU A 219 1.22 -10.54 17.86
N LYS A 220 0.97 -11.14 19.01
CA LYS A 220 0.78 -10.47 20.29
C LYS A 220 2.05 -10.63 21.13
N ALA A 221 2.58 -9.54 21.66
CA ALA A 221 3.75 -9.52 22.53
C ALA A 221 3.41 -8.88 23.86
N THR A 222 3.55 -9.62 24.95
CA THR A 222 3.30 -9.15 26.31
C THR A 222 4.62 -9.06 27.06
N LEU A 223 5.03 -7.83 27.40
CA LEU A 223 6.16 -7.58 28.29
C LEU A 223 5.70 -7.83 29.73
N TYR A 224 6.24 -8.84 30.39
CA TYR A 224 5.78 -9.21 31.75
C TYR A 224 6.84 -9.10 32.83
N ASP A 225 8.14 -9.14 32.48
CA ASP A 225 9.23 -9.02 33.45
C ASP A 225 10.49 -8.43 32.79
N GLY A 226 11.50 -8.13 33.60
CA GLY A 226 12.78 -7.64 33.15
C GLY A 226 13.62 -7.10 34.29
N SER A 227 14.69 -6.41 33.93
CA SER A 227 15.49 -5.66 34.91
C SER A 227 16.13 -4.42 34.27
N TYR A 228 16.45 -3.43 35.08
CA TYR A 228 17.13 -2.22 34.64
C TYR A 228 18.31 -1.89 35.52
N HIS A 229 19.23 -1.11 35.01
CA HIS A 229 20.35 -0.58 35.74
C HIS A 229 20.23 0.95 35.81
N PRO A 230 20.31 1.59 36.99
CA PRO A 230 20.05 3.03 37.13
C PRO A 230 20.92 3.95 36.27
N VAL A 231 22.13 3.51 35.91
CA VAL A 231 23.10 4.30 35.13
C VAL A 231 23.23 3.85 33.69
N ASP A 232 23.22 2.53 33.46
CA ASP A 232 23.55 1.95 32.14
C ASP A 232 22.33 1.65 31.30
N SER A 233 21.10 1.79 31.83
CA SER A 233 19.88 1.56 31.05
C SER A 233 19.52 2.77 30.17
N SER A 234 19.15 2.50 28.96
CA SER A 234 18.75 3.48 27.97
C SER A 234 17.67 2.93 27.06
N GLU A 235 16.93 3.80 26.38
CA GLU A 235 15.93 3.40 25.37
C GLU A 235 16.54 2.49 24.28
N MET A 236 17.76 2.79 23.83
CA MET A 236 18.46 1.99 22.84
C MET A 236 18.79 0.59 23.34
N ALA A 237 19.18 0.48 24.63
CA ALA A 237 19.48 -0.80 25.25
C ALA A 237 18.21 -1.67 25.37
N PHE A 238 17.06 -1.09 25.75
CA PHE A 238 15.79 -1.79 25.80
C PHE A 238 15.24 -2.14 24.41
N LYS A 239 15.41 -1.26 23.44
CA LYS A 239 15.10 -1.57 22.03
C LYS A 239 15.90 -2.77 21.53
N THR A 240 17.18 -2.84 21.85
CA THR A 240 18.05 -3.96 21.48
C THR A 240 17.67 -5.22 22.25
N ALA A 241 17.37 -5.12 23.53
CA ALA A 241 16.90 -6.24 24.35
C ALA A 241 15.61 -6.85 23.80
N ALA A 242 14.64 -6.02 23.40
CA ALA A 242 13.41 -6.47 22.75
C ALA A 242 13.69 -7.24 21.45
N SER A 243 14.62 -6.75 20.63
CA SER A 243 15.04 -7.43 19.40
C SER A 243 15.72 -8.78 19.68
N LEU A 244 16.47 -8.89 20.77
CA LEU A 244 17.07 -10.16 21.21
C LEU A 244 16.02 -11.14 21.71
N ALA A 245 15.03 -10.68 22.50
CA ALA A 245 13.90 -11.50 22.95
C ALA A 245 13.14 -12.07 21.74
N TYR A 246 12.83 -11.24 20.76
CA TYR A 246 12.19 -11.68 19.51
C TYR A 246 13.02 -12.75 18.80
N LYS A 247 14.32 -12.52 18.56
CA LYS A 247 15.21 -13.48 17.91
C LYS A 247 15.34 -14.81 18.66
N ASN A 248 15.29 -14.78 19.99
CA ASN A 248 15.36 -15.97 20.83
C ASN A 248 14.04 -16.77 20.84
N ALA A 249 12.92 -16.09 20.65
CA ALA A 249 11.59 -16.68 20.67
C ALA A 249 11.23 -17.35 19.33
N MET A 250 11.49 -16.69 18.20
CA MET A 250 10.99 -17.09 16.89
C MET A 250 11.37 -18.50 16.44
N PRO A 251 12.60 -19.02 16.69
CA PRO A 251 12.94 -20.41 16.36
C PRO A 251 12.08 -21.45 17.06
N LYS A 252 11.54 -21.12 18.22
CA LYS A 252 10.70 -22.00 19.06
C LYS A 252 9.21 -21.82 18.78
N ALA A 253 8.83 -20.70 18.19
CA ALA A 253 7.44 -20.31 17.94
C ALA A 253 6.83 -21.01 16.71
N GLY A 254 7.65 -21.62 15.85
CA GLY A 254 7.19 -22.29 14.63
C GLY A 254 6.71 -21.28 13.59
N VAL A 255 7.59 -20.38 13.24
CA VAL A 255 7.37 -19.36 12.17
C VAL A 255 7.19 -20.05 10.82
#